data_3b188161b1c82db21936e6dbf983281c
#
_entry.id   3b188161b1c82db21936e6dbf983281c
#
_cell.length_a   1.000
_cell.length_b   1.000
_cell.length_c   1.000
_cell.angle_alpha   90.00
_cell.angle_beta   90.00
_cell.angle_gamma   90.00
#
_symmetry.space_group_name_H-M   'P 1'
#
loop_
_entity.id
_entity.type
_entity.pdbx_description
1 polymer ?
#
loop_
_entity_poly.entity_id
_entity_poly.type
_entity_poly.pdbx_seq_one_letter_code
_entity_poly.pdbx_strand_id
1 'polypeptide(L)'
;MCEKKIHDGLQDVLACKSSICRIEMIDGKAILEYRGYDIHELAQHSTFEEVAYLLLFGELPTKSELEAFSEELKELRELPPQIIGLLTHLSPFSHPMVVLRTAISYLGTMDKHIHHKSHEKSLQKAKSLIAKFPTIVAYFHRIRSGQNLVHPSDELSHAANFLYMLHGVEPTKTEAKAMDLDLVLHADHELNASTFAARIAASTLADIYACVVAATGTLMGPLHGGAAQKVMEMLREIAVPWRAEEYVKMKLERGERIMGFGHRVYRGVVDPRTIELRALAEKLAKEKEPKWFEISRAVEEAVYKYKGLFPNVDFYSASVYANLGIPDDLFINIFAISRISGWTAHIIEQYENNRLIRPRAFYVGEAGRKYVPIDQRGD
;
A
#
# COMPACT_ATOMS: atom_id res chain seq x y z
N MET A 1 -10.15 -7.54 41.72
CA MET A 1 -9.87 -8.06 40.37
C MET A 1 -9.70 -6.86 39.48
N CYS A 2 -8.53 -6.69 38.83
CA CYS A 2 -8.32 -5.58 37.94
C CYS A 2 -9.27 -5.76 36.73
N GLU A 3 -10.15 -4.82 36.45
CA GLU A 3 -11.01 -4.83 35.27
C GLU A 3 -10.14 -4.98 34.04
N LYS A 4 -10.30 -6.08 33.30
CA LYS A 4 -9.57 -6.31 32.08
C LYS A 4 -10.13 -5.38 31.00
N LYS A 5 -9.41 -4.31 30.71
CA LYS A 5 -9.78 -3.35 29.67
C LYS A 5 -9.73 -4.02 28.31
N ILE A 6 -10.83 -3.96 27.55
CA ILE A 6 -10.90 -4.36 26.16
C ILE A 6 -10.50 -3.15 25.30
N HIS A 7 -9.54 -3.33 24.39
CA HIS A 7 -9.13 -2.31 23.43
C HIS A 7 -9.71 -2.65 22.06
N ASP A 8 -10.85 -2.08 21.74
CA ASP A 8 -11.55 -2.33 20.49
C ASP A 8 -10.69 -1.91 19.27
N GLY A 9 -10.44 -2.88 18.39
CA GLY A 9 -9.60 -2.69 17.21
C GLY A 9 -8.15 -2.34 17.54
N LEU A 10 -7.66 -2.63 18.77
CA LEU A 10 -6.29 -2.35 19.24
C LEU A 10 -5.87 -0.89 19.12
N GLN A 11 -6.82 0.04 19.13
CA GLN A 11 -6.52 1.46 19.03
C GLN A 11 -5.67 1.91 20.23
N ASP A 12 -4.62 2.68 19.95
CA ASP A 12 -3.68 3.23 20.93
C ASP A 12 -2.90 2.16 21.74
N VAL A 13 -2.87 0.91 21.24
CA VAL A 13 -2.08 -0.18 21.80
C VAL A 13 -0.72 -0.25 21.12
N LEU A 14 0.36 -0.05 21.88
CA LEU A 14 1.73 -0.28 21.42
C LEU A 14 2.01 -1.79 21.36
N ALA A 15 1.98 -2.37 20.17
CA ALA A 15 2.11 -3.82 19.97
C ALA A 15 3.56 -4.30 19.85
N CYS A 16 4.50 -3.45 19.43
CA CYS A 16 5.92 -3.76 19.32
C CYS A 16 6.77 -2.48 19.38
N LYS A 17 8.09 -2.67 19.45
CA LYS A 17 9.07 -1.61 19.15
C LYS A 17 9.44 -1.71 17.68
N SER A 18 9.61 -0.58 17.01
CA SER A 18 10.08 -0.50 15.63
C SER A 18 10.96 0.72 15.44
N SER A 19 11.96 0.61 14.59
CA SER A 19 12.83 1.70 14.17
C SER A 19 12.57 2.15 12.72
N ILE A 20 11.50 1.64 12.08
CA ILE A 20 11.28 1.81 10.64
C ILE A 20 10.52 3.08 10.34
N CYS A 21 9.42 3.32 11.04
CA CYS A 21 8.56 4.47 10.79
C CYS A 21 8.07 5.06 12.12
N ARG A 22 8.06 6.39 12.17
CA ARG A 22 7.54 7.17 13.29
C ARG A 22 6.36 8.02 12.84
N ILE A 23 5.27 7.94 13.59
CA ILE A 23 4.10 8.81 13.42
C ILE A 23 3.80 9.43 14.78
N GLU A 24 3.84 10.74 14.84
CA GLU A 24 3.55 11.49 16.07
C GLU A 24 2.77 12.77 15.79
N MET A 25 2.12 13.26 16.83
CA MET A 25 1.48 14.59 16.84
C MET A 25 2.31 15.49 17.73
N ILE A 26 2.98 16.48 17.16
CA ILE A 26 3.81 17.44 17.87
C ILE A 26 3.29 18.85 17.56
N ASP A 27 2.95 19.61 18.58
CA ASP A 27 2.45 21.00 18.49
C ASP A 27 1.30 21.19 17.48
N GLY A 28 0.39 20.20 17.41
CA GLY A 28 -0.77 20.20 16.52
C GLY A 28 -0.44 19.90 15.06
N LYS A 29 0.78 19.43 14.76
CA LYS A 29 1.21 18.97 13.44
C LYS A 29 1.42 17.47 13.45
N ALA A 30 1.02 16.81 12.37
CA ALA A 30 1.34 15.42 12.15
C ALA A 30 2.77 15.29 11.60
N ILE A 31 3.55 14.39 12.21
CA ILE A 31 4.89 14.04 11.77
C ILE A 31 4.86 12.61 11.24
N LEU A 32 5.45 12.40 10.09
CA LEU A 32 5.73 11.10 9.50
C LEU A 32 7.19 11.06 9.10
N GLU A 33 7.92 10.10 9.65
CA GLU A 33 9.33 9.88 9.37
C GLU A 33 9.59 8.42 9.00
N TYR A 34 10.45 8.20 8.00
CA TYR A 34 11.01 6.89 7.69
C TYR A 34 12.45 6.85 8.21
N ARG A 35 12.76 5.95 9.15
CA ARG A 35 14.08 5.82 9.76
C ARG A 35 14.63 7.15 10.32
N GLY A 36 13.74 8.05 10.77
CA GLY A 36 14.10 9.36 11.31
C GLY A 36 14.21 10.49 10.28
N TYR A 37 14.00 10.22 8.99
CA TYR A 37 13.95 11.23 7.94
C TYR A 37 12.52 11.67 7.67
N ASP A 38 12.31 12.99 7.67
CA ASP A 38 10.99 13.57 7.43
C ASP A 38 10.44 13.24 6.04
N ILE A 39 9.15 12.93 5.95
CA ILE A 39 8.52 12.51 4.70
C ILE A 39 8.56 13.60 3.62
N HIS A 40 8.51 14.88 4.00
CA HIS A 40 8.59 15.98 3.04
C HIS A 40 9.99 16.09 2.42
N GLU A 41 11.05 15.90 3.23
CA GLU A 41 12.43 15.87 2.74
C GLU A 41 12.63 14.69 1.78
N LEU A 42 12.15 13.50 2.15
CA LEU A 42 12.22 12.33 1.29
C LEU A 42 11.44 12.51 -0.01
N ALA A 43 10.24 13.08 0.04
CA ALA A 43 9.41 13.34 -1.11
C ALA A 43 10.04 14.34 -2.11
N GLN A 44 10.78 15.32 -1.62
CA GLN A 44 11.38 16.36 -2.44
C GLN A 44 12.75 15.98 -3.02
N HIS A 45 13.52 15.18 -2.31
CA HIS A 45 14.95 14.97 -2.59
C HIS A 45 15.33 13.53 -2.92
N SER A 46 14.52 12.53 -2.58
CA SER A 46 14.85 11.13 -2.81
C SER A 46 14.12 10.50 -4.01
N THR A 47 14.43 9.24 -4.26
CA THR A 47 13.74 8.34 -5.19
C THR A 47 13.16 7.16 -4.44
N PHE A 48 12.27 6.40 -5.09
CA PHE A 48 11.73 5.19 -4.47
C PHE A 48 12.81 4.16 -4.13
N GLU A 49 13.80 3.99 -5.02
CA GLU A 49 14.93 3.09 -4.79
C GLU A 49 15.71 3.50 -3.54
N GLU A 50 15.96 4.79 -3.36
CA GLU A 50 16.65 5.33 -2.18
C GLU A 50 15.84 5.11 -0.90
N VAL A 51 14.52 5.34 -0.94
CA VAL A 51 13.62 5.08 0.19
C VAL A 51 13.49 3.59 0.49
N ALA A 52 13.42 2.73 -0.52
CA ALA A 52 13.41 1.28 -0.32
C ALA A 52 14.73 0.80 0.33
N TYR A 53 15.86 1.34 -0.10
CA TYR A 53 17.16 1.10 0.55
C TYR A 53 17.12 1.56 2.02
N LEU A 54 16.72 2.79 2.27
CA LEU A 54 16.61 3.36 3.62
C LEU A 54 15.78 2.47 4.56
N LEU A 55 14.61 2.03 4.11
CA LEU A 55 13.73 1.18 4.91
C LEU A 55 14.38 -0.17 5.26
N LEU A 56 15.08 -0.78 4.29
CA LEU A 56 15.68 -2.11 4.45
C LEU A 56 16.98 -2.06 5.28
N PHE A 57 17.83 -1.05 5.08
CA PHE A 57 19.18 -0.99 5.67
C PHE A 57 19.26 -0.04 6.86
N GLY A 58 18.34 0.89 7.01
CA GLY A 58 18.25 1.79 8.19
C GLY A 58 18.91 3.14 8.01
N GLU A 59 19.71 3.34 6.97
CA GLU A 59 20.41 4.58 6.66
C GLU A 59 20.30 4.91 5.17
N LEU A 60 20.44 6.18 4.81
CA LEU A 60 20.48 6.58 3.39
C LEU A 60 21.73 6.01 2.72
N PRO A 61 21.59 5.52 1.47
CA PRO A 61 22.74 4.97 0.75
C PRO A 61 23.74 6.06 0.34
N THR A 62 24.99 5.70 0.27
CA THR A 62 25.97 6.44 -0.54
C THR A 62 25.61 6.32 -2.03
N LYS A 63 26.17 7.18 -2.87
CA LYS A 63 25.91 7.12 -4.31
C LYS A 63 26.20 5.73 -4.91
N SER A 64 27.34 5.13 -4.55
CA SER A 64 27.72 3.80 -5.05
C SER A 64 26.81 2.68 -4.53
N GLU A 65 26.31 2.77 -3.32
CA GLU A 65 25.35 1.81 -2.77
C GLU A 65 24.00 1.92 -3.45
N LEU A 66 23.52 3.15 -3.72
CA LEU A 66 22.28 3.37 -4.45
C LEU A 66 22.36 2.84 -5.89
N GLU A 67 23.48 3.11 -6.58
CA GLU A 67 23.75 2.59 -7.91
C GLU A 67 23.71 1.05 -7.91
N ALA A 68 24.46 0.41 -7.01
CA ALA A 68 24.48 -1.05 -6.89
C ALA A 68 23.11 -1.65 -6.55
N PHE A 69 22.37 -1.04 -5.62
CA PHE A 69 21.04 -1.49 -5.23
C PHE A 69 20.03 -1.34 -6.39
N SER A 70 20.11 -0.24 -7.13
CA SER A 70 19.24 0.00 -8.28
C SER A 70 19.50 -1.01 -9.40
N GLU A 71 20.76 -1.31 -9.70
CA GLU A 71 21.12 -2.34 -10.69
C GLU A 71 20.63 -3.73 -10.24
N GLU A 72 20.82 -4.09 -8.96
CA GLU A 72 20.31 -5.37 -8.43
C GLU A 72 18.77 -5.45 -8.55
N LEU A 73 18.03 -4.37 -8.29
CA LEU A 73 16.58 -4.36 -8.51
C LEU A 73 16.23 -4.55 -9.99
N LYS A 74 16.97 -3.94 -10.92
CA LYS A 74 16.75 -4.10 -12.37
C LYS A 74 16.94 -5.55 -12.81
N GLU A 75 18.01 -6.21 -12.39
CA GLU A 75 18.29 -7.63 -12.67
C GLU A 75 17.18 -8.56 -12.13
N LEU A 76 16.51 -8.18 -11.05
CA LEU A 76 15.47 -8.96 -10.38
C LEU A 76 14.06 -8.75 -10.95
N ARG A 77 13.84 -7.82 -11.89
CA ARG A 77 12.50 -7.47 -12.43
C ARG A 77 11.85 -8.59 -13.22
N GLU A 78 12.63 -9.38 -13.94
CA GLU A 78 12.10 -10.45 -14.80
C GLU A 78 11.36 -11.53 -13.98
N LEU A 79 10.24 -11.98 -14.53
CA LEU A 79 9.45 -13.04 -13.92
C LEU A 79 9.89 -14.42 -14.45
N PRO A 80 9.96 -15.43 -13.58
CA PRO A 80 10.13 -16.80 -14.02
C PRO A 80 9.02 -17.21 -15.00
N PRO A 81 9.31 -18.01 -16.04
CA PRO A 81 8.31 -18.47 -17.01
C PRO A 81 7.07 -19.13 -16.37
N GLN A 82 7.24 -19.77 -15.21
CA GLN A 82 6.15 -20.39 -14.47
C GLN A 82 5.15 -19.34 -13.93
N ILE A 83 5.63 -18.17 -13.51
CA ILE A 83 4.75 -17.06 -13.09
C ILE A 83 4.02 -16.49 -14.30
N ILE A 84 4.69 -16.29 -15.42
CA ILE A 84 4.05 -15.82 -16.67
C ILE A 84 2.97 -16.82 -17.09
N GLY A 85 3.28 -18.14 -17.06
CA GLY A 85 2.32 -19.20 -17.31
C GLY A 85 1.11 -19.16 -16.34
N LEU A 86 1.35 -18.92 -15.05
CA LEU A 86 0.27 -18.73 -14.07
C LEU A 86 -0.64 -17.56 -14.48
N LEU A 87 -0.06 -16.39 -14.75
CA LEU A 87 -0.82 -15.19 -15.10
C LEU A 87 -1.68 -15.38 -16.35
N THR A 88 -1.21 -16.13 -17.34
CA THR A 88 -1.98 -16.42 -18.58
C THR A 88 -3.16 -17.36 -18.36
N HIS A 89 -3.11 -18.21 -17.32
CA HIS A 89 -4.18 -19.16 -16.99
C HIS A 89 -5.24 -18.59 -16.02
N LEU A 90 -4.94 -17.47 -15.36
CA LEU A 90 -5.91 -16.83 -14.47
C LEU A 90 -7.01 -16.13 -15.27
N SER A 91 -8.21 -16.12 -14.71
CA SER A 91 -9.35 -15.42 -15.33
C SER A 91 -9.04 -13.92 -15.56
N PRO A 92 -9.26 -13.38 -16.75
CA PRO A 92 -9.06 -11.95 -17.04
C PRO A 92 -9.98 -11.04 -16.21
N PHE A 93 -11.05 -11.59 -15.65
CA PHE A 93 -11.98 -10.89 -14.76
C PHE A 93 -11.57 -10.93 -13.29
N SER A 94 -10.47 -11.62 -12.97
CA SER A 94 -9.95 -11.66 -11.60
C SER A 94 -9.51 -10.27 -11.16
N HIS A 95 -9.81 -9.92 -9.91
CA HIS A 95 -9.33 -8.66 -9.32
C HIS A 95 -7.79 -8.68 -9.24
N PRO A 96 -7.08 -7.64 -9.72
CA PRO A 96 -5.60 -7.63 -9.81
C PRO A 96 -4.88 -7.92 -8.49
N MET A 97 -5.43 -7.51 -7.35
CA MET A 97 -4.88 -7.84 -6.03
C MET A 97 -4.98 -9.33 -5.68
N VAL A 98 -6.02 -10.03 -6.15
CA VAL A 98 -6.13 -11.48 -5.97
C VAL A 98 -5.05 -12.19 -6.78
N VAL A 99 -4.83 -11.72 -8.00
CA VAL A 99 -3.76 -12.23 -8.88
C VAL A 99 -2.38 -11.99 -8.27
N LEU A 100 -2.10 -10.77 -7.81
CA LEU A 100 -0.84 -10.44 -7.14
C LEU A 100 -0.58 -11.36 -5.94
N ARG A 101 -1.56 -11.52 -5.05
CA ARG A 101 -1.47 -12.41 -3.88
C ARG A 101 -1.19 -13.87 -4.28
N THR A 102 -1.83 -14.36 -5.33
CA THR A 102 -1.64 -15.72 -5.86
C THR A 102 -0.23 -15.88 -6.43
N ALA A 103 0.24 -14.93 -7.22
CA ALA A 103 1.58 -14.94 -7.79
C ALA A 103 2.68 -14.93 -6.72
N ILE A 104 2.51 -14.14 -5.65
CA ILE A 104 3.44 -14.09 -4.51
C ILE A 104 3.52 -15.47 -3.83
N SER A 105 2.36 -16.09 -3.56
CA SER A 105 2.32 -17.42 -2.95
C SER A 105 3.02 -18.46 -3.84
N TYR A 106 2.81 -18.37 -5.14
CA TYR A 106 3.44 -19.27 -6.10
C TYR A 106 4.97 -19.03 -6.21
N LEU A 107 5.43 -17.78 -6.16
CA LEU A 107 6.88 -17.48 -6.07
C LEU A 107 7.53 -18.19 -4.88
N GLY A 108 6.85 -18.23 -3.74
CA GLY A 108 7.33 -18.96 -2.56
C GLY A 108 7.57 -20.44 -2.81
N THR A 109 6.75 -21.10 -3.63
CA THR A 109 6.93 -22.55 -3.95
C THR A 109 8.19 -22.84 -4.77
N MET A 110 8.75 -21.82 -5.43
CA MET A 110 9.95 -21.95 -6.25
C MET A 110 11.25 -21.59 -5.50
N ASP A 111 11.12 -21.00 -4.31
CA ASP A 111 12.29 -20.64 -3.49
C ASP A 111 12.83 -21.87 -2.74
N LYS A 112 13.96 -22.41 -3.20
CA LYS A 112 14.66 -23.54 -2.56
C LYS A 112 15.14 -23.23 -1.14
N HIS A 113 15.22 -21.94 -0.79
CA HIS A 113 15.66 -21.44 0.50
C HIS A 113 14.54 -20.78 1.30
N ILE A 114 13.29 -21.15 1.04
CA ILE A 114 12.09 -20.53 1.62
C ILE A 114 12.15 -20.41 3.16
N HIS A 115 12.70 -21.42 3.84
CA HIS A 115 12.81 -21.43 5.30
C HIS A 115 14.01 -20.70 5.88
N HIS A 116 14.94 -20.22 5.05
CA HIS A 116 16.11 -19.48 5.51
C HIS A 116 15.74 -18.04 5.84
N LYS A 117 15.90 -17.67 7.12
CA LYS A 117 15.50 -16.37 7.68
C LYS A 117 16.72 -15.55 8.18
N SER A 118 17.95 -15.89 7.76
CA SER A 118 19.08 -15.02 8.03
C SER A 118 18.81 -13.63 7.45
N HIS A 119 19.36 -12.59 8.07
CA HIS A 119 19.22 -11.21 7.59
C HIS A 119 19.53 -11.09 6.09
N GLU A 120 20.68 -11.60 5.67
CA GLU A 120 21.11 -11.61 4.26
C GLU A 120 20.09 -12.27 3.33
N LYS A 121 19.60 -13.49 3.66
CA LYS A 121 18.62 -14.19 2.82
C LYS A 121 17.27 -13.50 2.79
N SER A 122 16.86 -12.90 3.90
CA SER A 122 15.63 -12.10 3.97
C SER A 122 15.73 -10.85 3.12
N LEU A 123 16.88 -10.15 3.11
CA LEU A 123 17.14 -9.01 2.22
C LEU A 123 17.11 -9.40 0.74
N GLN A 124 17.73 -10.53 0.36
CA GLN A 124 17.69 -11.02 -1.02
C GLN A 124 16.25 -11.26 -1.49
N LYS A 125 15.43 -11.90 -0.65
CA LYS A 125 14.01 -12.13 -0.95
C LYS A 125 13.20 -10.84 -1.00
N ALA A 126 13.46 -9.90 -0.09
CA ALA A 126 12.81 -8.59 -0.06
C ALA A 126 13.07 -7.82 -1.36
N LYS A 127 14.34 -7.72 -1.80
CA LYS A 127 14.72 -7.08 -3.07
C LYS A 127 14.03 -7.75 -4.26
N SER A 128 14.01 -9.08 -4.29
CA SER A 128 13.30 -9.83 -5.34
C SER A 128 11.80 -9.54 -5.38
N LEU A 129 11.13 -9.43 -4.22
CA LEU A 129 9.70 -9.10 -4.14
C LEU A 129 9.45 -7.65 -4.57
N ILE A 130 10.24 -6.69 -4.09
CA ILE A 130 10.15 -5.28 -4.50
C ILE A 130 10.25 -5.16 -6.03
N ALA A 131 11.25 -5.81 -6.63
CA ALA A 131 11.49 -5.74 -8.06
C ALA A 131 10.36 -6.39 -8.90
N LYS A 132 9.76 -7.50 -8.42
CA LYS A 132 8.78 -8.28 -9.19
C LYS A 132 7.33 -7.80 -9.06
N PHE A 133 6.97 -7.06 -8.01
CA PHE A 133 5.60 -6.59 -7.84
C PHE A 133 5.09 -5.79 -9.04
N PRO A 134 5.83 -4.77 -9.52
CA PRO A 134 5.43 -4.02 -10.72
C PRO A 134 5.23 -4.89 -11.94
N THR A 135 6.15 -5.84 -12.18
CA THR A 135 6.11 -6.71 -13.35
C THR A 135 4.89 -7.63 -13.32
N ILE A 136 4.57 -8.22 -12.14
CA ILE A 136 3.36 -9.06 -11.98
C ILE A 136 2.10 -8.26 -12.32
N VAL A 137 2.00 -7.03 -11.79
CA VAL A 137 0.82 -6.17 -11.99
C VAL A 137 0.70 -5.74 -13.47
N ALA A 138 1.78 -5.25 -14.06
CA ALA A 138 1.78 -4.81 -15.46
C ALA A 138 1.51 -5.98 -16.42
N TYR A 139 2.14 -7.14 -16.21
CA TYR A 139 1.93 -8.31 -17.07
C TYR A 139 0.50 -8.80 -17.00
N PHE A 140 -0.08 -8.93 -15.81
CA PHE A 140 -1.48 -9.35 -15.70
C PHE A 140 -2.43 -8.34 -16.36
N HIS A 141 -2.18 -7.04 -16.19
CA HIS A 141 -2.99 -6.01 -16.84
C HIS A 141 -2.94 -6.15 -18.37
N ARG A 142 -1.76 -6.34 -18.95
CA ARG A 142 -1.60 -6.50 -20.40
C ARG A 142 -2.23 -7.80 -20.91
N ILE A 143 -2.05 -8.92 -20.20
CA ILE A 143 -2.65 -10.22 -20.53
C ILE A 143 -4.17 -10.10 -20.56
N ARG A 144 -4.79 -9.58 -19.49
CA ARG A 144 -6.27 -9.46 -19.42
C ARG A 144 -6.85 -8.49 -20.44
N SER A 145 -6.03 -7.54 -20.92
CA SER A 145 -6.39 -6.56 -21.94
C SER A 145 -6.09 -7.05 -23.38
N GLY A 146 -5.62 -8.29 -23.55
CA GLY A 146 -5.26 -8.84 -24.85
C GLY A 146 -4.05 -8.16 -25.51
N GLN A 147 -3.17 -7.56 -24.73
CA GLN A 147 -1.99 -6.84 -25.21
C GLN A 147 -0.74 -7.70 -25.07
N ASN A 148 0.24 -7.47 -25.96
CA ASN A 148 1.55 -8.11 -25.84
C ASN A 148 2.26 -7.68 -24.56
N LEU A 149 3.02 -8.58 -23.95
CA LEU A 149 3.89 -8.25 -22.81
C LEU A 149 4.96 -7.24 -23.23
N VAL A 150 5.28 -6.33 -22.33
CA VAL A 150 6.42 -5.41 -22.45
C VAL A 150 7.41 -5.79 -21.36
N HIS A 151 8.59 -6.22 -21.80
CA HIS A 151 9.65 -6.64 -20.87
C HIS A 151 10.18 -5.45 -20.07
N PRO A 152 10.62 -5.66 -18.82
CA PRO A 152 11.28 -4.61 -18.06
C PRO A 152 12.46 -4.01 -18.81
N SER A 153 12.67 -2.72 -18.64
CA SER A 153 13.82 -2.00 -19.18
C SER A 153 14.95 -1.95 -18.13
N ASP A 154 16.19 -2.12 -18.59
CA ASP A 154 17.38 -1.97 -17.73
C ASP A 154 17.81 -0.49 -17.58
N GLU A 155 17.26 0.41 -18.40
CA GLU A 155 17.59 1.83 -18.38
C GLU A 155 16.70 2.65 -17.45
N LEU A 156 15.45 2.22 -17.24
CA LEU A 156 14.45 3.00 -16.52
C LEU A 156 14.51 2.77 -15.01
N SER A 157 14.21 3.83 -14.23
CA SER A 157 13.98 3.73 -12.78
C SER A 157 12.81 2.80 -12.45
N HIS A 158 12.65 2.42 -11.21
CA HIS A 158 11.57 1.52 -10.77
C HIS A 158 10.18 2.04 -11.17
N ALA A 159 9.91 3.30 -10.87
CA ALA A 159 8.63 3.95 -11.18
C ALA A 159 8.40 4.11 -12.68
N ALA A 160 9.41 4.58 -13.41
CA ALA A 160 9.33 4.75 -14.87
C ALA A 160 9.14 3.41 -15.58
N ASN A 161 9.85 2.38 -15.16
CA ASN A 161 9.75 1.03 -15.71
C ASN A 161 8.35 0.43 -15.49
N PHE A 162 7.72 0.66 -14.34
CA PHE A 162 6.34 0.22 -14.11
C PHE A 162 5.37 0.84 -15.13
N LEU A 163 5.42 2.16 -15.32
CA LEU A 163 4.57 2.84 -16.32
C LEU A 163 4.87 2.39 -17.74
N TYR A 164 6.14 2.19 -18.07
CA TYR A 164 6.57 1.64 -19.36
C TYR A 164 5.97 0.25 -19.62
N MET A 165 6.10 -0.66 -18.67
CA MET A 165 5.52 -2.01 -18.81
C MET A 165 3.99 -1.97 -18.92
N LEU A 166 3.34 -1.08 -18.16
CA LEU A 166 1.89 -0.95 -18.14
C LEU A 166 1.35 -0.43 -19.48
N HIS A 167 1.93 0.65 -20.00
CA HIS A 167 1.43 1.36 -21.18
C HIS A 167 2.06 0.92 -22.50
N GLY A 168 3.26 0.33 -22.47
CA GLY A 168 4.02 -0.07 -23.65
C GLY A 168 4.78 1.08 -24.33
N VAL A 169 4.83 2.23 -23.69
CA VAL A 169 5.58 3.42 -24.12
C VAL A 169 6.30 4.03 -22.92
N GLU A 170 7.47 4.62 -23.16
CA GLU A 170 8.20 5.29 -22.09
C GLU A 170 7.41 6.48 -21.54
N PRO A 171 7.32 6.62 -20.22
CA PRO A 171 6.68 7.77 -19.61
C PRO A 171 7.52 9.04 -19.84
N THR A 172 6.85 10.18 -19.86
CA THR A 172 7.54 11.47 -19.78
C THR A 172 8.26 11.61 -18.42
N LYS A 173 9.22 12.53 -18.34
CA LYS A 173 9.93 12.82 -17.08
C LYS A 173 8.97 13.24 -15.96
N THR A 174 7.90 13.96 -16.30
CA THR A 174 6.87 14.37 -15.31
C THR A 174 6.09 13.17 -14.81
N GLU A 175 5.67 12.25 -15.68
CA GLU A 175 4.95 11.04 -15.29
C GLU A 175 5.82 10.10 -14.44
N ALA A 176 7.07 9.88 -14.86
CA ALA A 176 8.03 9.08 -14.10
C ALA A 176 8.25 9.64 -12.70
N LYS A 177 8.49 10.97 -12.58
CA LYS A 177 8.66 11.62 -11.28
C LYS A 177 7.38 11.60 -10.45
N ALA A 178 6.21 11.70 -11.08
CA ALA A 178 4.92 11.64 -10.37
C ALA A 178 4.70 10.26 -9.76
N MET A 179 4.96 9.19 -10.53
CA MET A 179 4.86 7.82 -10.03
C MET A 179 5.88 7.55 -8.92
N ASP A 180 7.12 8.03 -9.09
CA ASP A 180 8.19 7.87 -8.12
C ASP A 180 7.84 8.53 -6.77
N LEU A 181 7.39 9.77 -6.80
CA LEU A 181 6.94 10.49 -5.60
C LEU A 181 5.78 9.77 -4.89
N ASP A 182 4.80 9.26 -5.64
CA ASP A 182 3.70 8.50 -5.08
C ASP A 182 4.20 7.22 -4.39
N LEU A 183 5.14 6.51 -5.00
CA LEU A 183 5.76 5.33 -4.40
C LEU A 183 6.53 5.68 -3.10
N VAL A 184 7.26 6.80 -3.06
CA VAL A 184 7.91 7.28 -1.84
C VAL A 184 6.91 7.50 -0.71
N LEU A 185 5.80 8.19 -0.99
CA LEU A 185 4.79 8.54 0.01
C LEU A 185 4.01 7.33 0.55
N HIS A 186 3.92 6.25 -0.21
CA HIS A 186 3.20 5.05 0.18
C HIS A 186 4.10 3.93 0.75
N ALA A 187 5.44 4.11 0.75
CA ALA A 187 6.41 3.06 1.07
C ALA A 187 6.23 2.46 2.46
N ASP A 188 5.90 3.27 3.47
CA ASP A 188 5.56 2.77 4.80
C ASP A 188 4.55 3.67 5.53
N HIS A 189 3.95 3.17 6.60
CA HIS A 189 3.09 3.92 7.51
C HIS A 189 2.90 3.15 8.82
N GLU A 190 3.98 2.86 9.52
CA GLU A 190 4.00 2.19 10.83
C GLU A 190 3.18 0.87 10.83
N LEU A 191 2.50 0.54 11.93
CA LEU A 191 1.66 -0.64 12.10
C LEU A 191 0.23 -0.46 11.55
N ASN A 192 0.11 -0.02 10.29
CA ASN A 192 -1.17 -0.12 9.61
C ASN A 192 -1.64 -1.58 9.52
N ALA A 193 -2.91 -1.81 9.16
CA ALA A 193 -3.50 -3.14 9.21
C ALA A 193 -2.71 -4.20 8.43
N SER A 194 -2.21 -3.89 7.24
CA SER A 194 -1.45 -4.84 6.42
C SER A 194 -0.05 -5.10 6.95
N THR A 195 0.65 -4.07 7.43
CA THR A 195 1.95 -4.23 8.10
C THR A 195 1.81 -5.05 9.38
N PHE A 196 0.75 -4.82 10.17
CA PHE A 196 0.49 -5.60 11.36
C PHE A 196 0.20 -7.07 11.03
N ALA A 197 -0.58 -7.35 9.98
CA ALA A 197 -0.82 -8.71 9.51
C ALA A 197 0.48 -9.42 9.08
N ALA A 198 1.38 -8.70 8.37
CA ALA A 198 2.71 -9.20 8.04
C ALA A 198 3.53 -9.57 9.28
N ARG A 199 3.55 -8.68 10.29
CA ARG A 199 4.28 -8.92 11.55
C ARG A 199 3.67 -10.05 12.38
N ILE A 200 2.34 -10.21 12.40
CA ILE A 200 1.69 -11.35 13.04
C ILE A 200 2.18 -12.65 12.39
N ALA A 201 2.14 -12.75 11.06
CA ALA A 201 2.65 -13.92 10.35
C ALA A 201 4.15 -14.15 10.61
N ALA A 202 4.97 -13.10 10.50
CA ALA A 202 6.41 -13.18 10.78
C ALA A 202 6.72 -13.62 12.22
N SER A 203 5.90 -13.20 13.19
CA SER A 203 6.07 -13.59 14.59
C SER A 203 5.93 -15.09 14.86
N THR A 204 5.26 -15.81 13.95
CA THR A 204 5.18 -17.28 13.98
C THR A 204 6.37 -17.94 13.30
N LEU A 205 7.33 -17.18 12.78
CA LEU A 205 8.44 -17.63 11.94
C LEU A 205 7.97 -18.24 10.60
N ALA A 206 6.81 -17.85 10.09
CA ALA A 206 6.41 -18.13 8.72
C ALA A 206 7.44 -17.54 7.73
N ASP A 207 7.50 -18.06 6.51
CA ASP A 207 8.38 -17.52 5.47
C ASP A 207 7.92 -16.13 5.00
N ILE A 208 8.83 -15.38 4.36
CA ILE A 208 8.55 -14.00 3.93
C ILE A 208 7.41 -13.89 2.91
N TYR A 209 7.25 -14.90 2.03
CA TYR A 209 6.17 -14.90 1.04
C TYR A 209 4.82 -15.04 1.73
N ALA A 210 4.70 -15.95 2.72
CA ALA A 210 3.48 -16.10 3.51
C ALA A 210 3.15 -14.82 4.29
N CYS A 211 4.15 -14.14 4.84
CA CYS A 211 3.96 -12.84 5.52
C CYS A 211 3.45 -11.76 4.55
N VAL A 212 4.04 -11.68 3.35
CA VAL A 212 3.62 -10.73 2.32
C VAL A 212 2.25 -11.06 1.74
N VAL A 213 1.90 -12.35 1.61
CA VAL A 213 0.55 -12.80 1.23
C VAL A 213 -0.48 -12.32 2.25
N ALA A 214 -0.19 -12.43 3.56
CA ALA A 214 -1.07 -11.93 4.62
C ALA A 214 -1.26 -10.41 4.54
N ALA A 215 -0.18 -9.67 4.31
CA ALA A 215 -0.21 -8.23 4.12
C ALA A 215 -1.03 -7.84 2.89
N THR A 216 -0.78 -8.46 1.73
CA THR A 216 -1.48 -8.21 0.47
C THR A 216 -2.98 -8.49 0.59
N GLY A 217 -3.35 -9.60 1.24
CA GLY A 217 -4.75 -9.93 1.52
C GLY A 217 -5.43 -8.90 2.42
N THR A 218 -4.72 -8.38 3.42
CA THR A 218 -5.23 -7.35 4.33
C THR A 218 -5.36 -6.00 3.64
N LEU A 219 -4.39 -5.62 2.79
CA LEU A 219 -4.42 -4.36 2.04
C LEU A 219 -5.63 -4.30 1.10
N MET A 220 -6.05 -5.41 0.52
CA MET A 220 -7.20 -5.49 -0.38
C MET A 220 -8.53 -5.13 0.32
N GLY A 221 -8.60 -5.17 1.64
CA GLY A 221 -9.82 -4.89 2.38
C GLY A 221 -10.37 -3.47 2.13
N PRO A 222 -11.70 -3.30 1.99
CA PRO A 222 -12.33 -2.01 1.64
C PRO A 222 -12.15 -0.93 2.72
N LEU A 223 -11.74 -1.30 3.93
CA LEU A 223 -11.43 -0.38 5.03
C LEU A 223 -9.91 -0.07 5.12
N HIS A 224 -9.13 -0.49 4.12
CA HIS A 224 -7.69 -0.23 4.04
C HIS A 224 -7.31 0.29 2.66
N GLY A 225 -6.64 -0.45 1.79
CA GLY A 225 -6.14 0.04 0.51
C GLY A 225 -7.20 0.34 -0.57
N GLY A 226 -8.46 -0.09 -0.39
CA GLY A 226 -9.54 0.14 -1.36
C GLY A 226 -10.09 1.57 -1.41
N ALA A 227 -9.56 2.50 -0.63
CA ALA A 227 -10.12 3.85 -0.52
C ALA A 227 -9.89 4.69 -1.78
N ALA A 228 -8.71 4.66 -2.40
CA ALA A 228 -8.40 5.45 -3.60
C ALA A 228 -9.30 5.10 -4.80
N GLN A 229 -9.59 3.80 -5.01
CA GLN A 229 -10.55 3.38 -6.03
C GLN A 229 -11.95 3.94 -5.76
N LYS A 230 -12.42 3.90 -4.50
CA LYS A 230 -13.71 4.48 -4.10
C LYS A 230 -13.74 6.00 -4.23
N VAL A 231 -12.63 6.67 -4.02
CA VAL A 231 -12.51 8.12 -4.33
C VAL A 231 -12.73 8.34 -5.82
N MET A 232 -12.10 7.56 -6.70
CA MET A 232 -12.26 7.73 -8.14
C MET A 232 -13.69 7.46 -8.60
N GLU A 233 -14.34 6.41 -8.06
CA GLU A 233 -15.77 6.16 -8.29
C GLU A 233 -16.62 7.38 -7.92
N MET A 234 -16.38 7.97 -6.74
CA MET A 234 -17.05 9.20 -6.29
C MET A 234 -16.79 10.39 -7.22
N LEU A 235 -15.55 10.62 -7.64
CA LEU A 235 -15.23 11.72 -8.57
C LEU A 235 -15.93 11.54 -9.92
N ARG A 236 -16.10 10.31 -10.40
CA ARG A 236 -16.86 9.99 -11.62
C ARG A 236 -18.36 10.25 -11.46
N GLU A 237 -18.95 9.90 -10.29
CA GLU A 237 -20.36 10.19 -9.98
C GLU A 237 -20.62 11.71 -9.93
N ILE A 238 -19.70 12.48 -9.35
CA ILE A 238 -19.79 13.94 -9.30
C ILE A 238 -19.68 14.54 -10.71
N ALA A 239 -18.75 14.02 -11.52
CA ALA A 239 -18.52 14.33 -12.93
C ALA A 239 -18.05 15.77 -13.24
N VAL A 240 -18.46 16.78 -12.48
CA VAL A 240 -18.15 18.22 -12.70
C VAL A 240 -18.03 18.96 -11.36
N PRO A 241 -17.11 19.95 -11.24
CA PRO A 241 -16.80 20.58 -9.95
C PRO A 241 -18.01 21.21 -9.23
N TRP A 242 -18.91 21.86 -9.94
CA TRP A 242 -20.05 22.57 -9.32
C TRP A 242 -21.10 21.62 -8.70
N ARG A 243 -21.07 20.32 -8.96
CA ARG A 243 -21.92 19.32 -8.30
C ARG A 243 -21.34 18.79 -7.01
N ALA A 244 -20.08 19.06 -6.71
CA ALA A 244 -19.38 18.52 -5.57
C ALA A 244 -20.03 18.86 -4.24
N GLU A 245 -20.42 20.14 -4.06
CA GLU A 245 -21.03 20.60 -2.80
C GLU A 245 -22.39 19.92 -2.55
N GLU A 246 -23.26 19.84 -3.57
CA GLU A 246 -24.56 19.16 -3.48
C GLU A 246 -24.40 17.68 -3.19
N TYR A 247 -23.47 17.01 -3.88
CA TYR A 247 -23.15 15.59 -3.66
C TYR A 247 -22.69 15.32 -2.24
N VAL A 248 -21.73 16.09 -1.73
CA VAL A 248 -21.22 15.96 -0.36
C VAL A 248 -22.36 16.15 0.65
N LYS A 249 -23.19 17.19 0.49
CA LYS A 249 -24.30 17.47 1.37
C LYS A 249 -25.30 16.33 1.40
N MET A 250 -25.70 15.82 0.23
CA MET A 250 -26.60 14.66 0.10
C MET A 250 -26.06 13.42 0.82
N LYS A 251 -24.78 13.08 0.61
CA LYS A 251 -24.13 11.94 1.28
C LYS A 251 -24.12 12.10 2.80
N LEU A 252 -23.82 13.30 3.29
CA LEU A 252 -23.80 13.58 4.73
C LEU A 252 -25.19 13.53 5.38
N GLU A 253 -26.22 14.00 4.70
CA GLU A 253 -27.62 13.90 5.15
C GLU A 253 -28.10 12.45 5.27
N ARG A 254 -27.58 11.55 4.42
CA ARG A 254 -27.84 10.09 4.48
C ARG A 254 -26.98 9.36 5.51
N GLY A 255 -26.08 10.04 6.22
CA GLY A 255 -25.12 9.42 7.13
C GLY A 255 -24.05 8.58 6.43
N GLU A 256 -23.87 8.76 5.12
CA GLU A 256 -22.87 8.04 4.33
C GLU A 256 -21.48 8.68 4.49
N ARG A 257 -20.42 7.85 4.37
CA ARG A 257 -19.05 8.33 4.41
C ARG A 257 -18.63 8.95 3.10
N ILE A 258 -17.85 10.02 3.18
CA ILE A 258 -17.11 10.55 2.02
C ILE A 258 -15.75 9.87 2.00
N MET A 259 -15.46 9.16 0.92
CA MET A 259 -14.20 8.41 0.80
C MET A 259 -13.02 9.35 0.61
N GLY A 260 -11.85 8.96 1.12
CA GLY A 260 -10.64 9.79 1.08
C GLY A 260 -10.54 10.87 2.16
N PHE A 261 -11.45 10.90 3.14
CA PHE A 261 -11.46 11.89 4.23
C PHE A 261 -11.38 11.24 5.61
N GLY A 262 -10.67 11.94 6.48
CA GLY A 262 -10.41 11.48 7.84
C GLY A 262 -9.32 10.40 7.91
N HIS A 263 -8.70 10.29 9.06
CA HIS A 263 -7.64 9.33 9.31
C HIS A 263 -7.73 8.80 10.75
N ARG A 264 -7.33 7.54 10.96
CA ARG A 264 -7.39 6.93 12.29
C ARG A 264 -6.34 7.52 13.24
N VAL A 265 -5.20 7.94 12.69
CA VAL A 265 -4.08 8.54 13.42
C VAL A 265 -4.14 10.07 13.37
N TYR A 266 -4.25 10.66 12.18
CA TYR A 266 -4.24 12.13 11.96
C TYR A 266 -5.62 12.74 12.21
N ARG A 267 -6.04 12.80 13.49
CA ARG A 267 -7.36 13.35 13.86
C ARG A 267 -7.32 14.86 13.97
N GLY A 268 -8.12 15.55 13.12
CA GLY A 268 -8.21 17.01 13.11
C GLY A 268 -7.00 17.73 12.52
N VAL A 269 -6.08 17.01 11.88
CA VAL A 269 -4.91 17.55 11.19
C VAL A 269 -4.77 16.93 9.81
N VAL A 270 -4.00 17.58 8.96
CA VAL A 270 -3.71 17.12 7.60
C VAL A 270 -2.72 15.95 7.65
N ASP A 271 -2.98 14.91 6.85
CA ASP A 271 -2.00 13.86 6.59
C ASP A 271 -0.81 14.47 5.82
N PRO A 272 0.44 14.37 6.33
CA PRO A 272 1.61 14.99 5.69
C PRO A 272 1.76 14.62 4.21
N ARG A 273 1.42 13.38 3.85
CA ARG A 273 1.52 12.89 2.47
C ARG A 273 0.55 13.58 1.52
N THR A 274 -0.61 13.99 2.02
CA THR A 274 -1.64 14.68 1.23
C THR A 274 -1.16 16.03 0.68
N ILE A 275 -0.27 16.70 1.40
CA ILE A 275 0.29 18.00 0.96
C ILE A 275 1.06 17.79 -0.36
N GLU A 276 1.94 16.80 -0.40
CA GLU A 276 2.76 16.48 -1.56
C GLU A 276 1.92 15.93 -2.73
N LEU A 277 0.97 15.03 -2.44
CA LEU A 277 0.07 14.48 -3.47
C LEU A 277 -0.86 15.53 -4.08
N ARG A 278 -1.33 16.49 -3.29
CA ARG A 278 -2.13 17.59 -3.79
C ARG A 278 -1.33 18.47 -4.76
N ALA A 279 -0.09 18.84 -4.38
CA ALA A 279 0.79 19.61 -5.25
C ALA A 279 1.12 18.86 -6.54
N LEU A 280 1.33 17.54 -6.43
CA LEU A 280 1.55 16.66 -7.58
C LEU A 280 0.33 16.58 -8.50
N ALA A 281 -0.87 16.37 -7.93
CA ALA A 281 -2.12 16.33 -8.68
C ALA A 281 -2.39 17.65 -9.42
N GLU A 282 -2.10 18.80 -8.78
CA GLU A 282 -2.19 20.11 -9.41
C GLU A 282 -1.23 20.27 -10.59
N LYS A 283 0.02 19.81 -10.43
CA LYS A 283 1.02 19.86 -11.49
C LYS A 283 0.60 19.02 -12.70
N LEU A 284 0.18 17.78 -12.47
CA LEU A 284 -0.30 16.89 -13.54
C LEU A 284 -1.55 17.44 -14.24
N ALA A 285 -2.46 18.06 -13.47
CA ALA A 285 -3.66 18.70 -14.01
C ALA A 285 -3.34 19.82 -15.02
N LYS A 286 -2.29 20.60 -14.77
CA LYS A 286 -1.84 21.66 -15.68
C LYS A 286 -1.23 21.14 -16.98
N GLU A 287 -0.63 19.94 -16.93
CA GLU A 287 0.06 19.33 -18.09
C GLU A 287 -0.85 18.37 -18.89
N LYS A 288 -1.92 17.84 -18.26
CA LYS A 288 -2.79 16.81 -18.83
C LYS A 288 -4.27 17.15 -18.72
N GLU A 289 -4.98 16.50 -17.78
CA GLU A 289 -6.43 16.59 -17.62
C GLU A 289 -6.77 17.28 -16.28
N PRO A 290 -7.23 18.54 -16.30
CA PRO A 290 -7.51 19.30 -15.07
C PRO A 290 -8.74 18.82 -14.31
N LYS A 291 -9.68 18.15 -15.00
CA LYS A 291 -11.00 17.78 -14.50
C LYS A 291 -10.96 17.10 -13.13
N TRP A 292 -10.10 16.10 -12.97
CA TRP A 292 -10.08 15.31 -11.74
C TRP A 292 -9.56 16.11 -10.55
N PHE A 293 -8.56 16.97 -10.76
CA PHE A 293 -8.06 17.86 -9.73
C PHE A 293 -9.10 18.93 -9.34
N GLU A 294 -9.77 19.54 -10.32
CA GLU A 294 -10.81 20.54 -10.07
C GLU A 294 -11.98 19.96 -9.27
N ILE A 295 -12.46 18.75 -9.61
CA ILE A 295 -13.50 18.07 -8.83
C ILE A 295 -12.99 17.77 -7.42
N SER A 296 -11.75 17.26 -7.28
CA SER A 296 -11.16 16.97 -5.97
C SER A 296 -11.06 18.21 -5.10
N ARG A 297 -10.65 19.35 -5.66
CA ARG A 297 -10.62 20.62 -4.94
C ARG A 297 -12.00 21.04 -4.43
N ALA A 298 -13.01 20.95 -5.29
CA ALA A 298 -14.38 21.30 -4.91
C ALA A 298 -14.95 20.37 -3.82
N VAL A 299 -14.61 19.07 -3.88
CA VAL A 299 -14.99 18.09 -2.83
C VAL A 299 -14.27 18.39 -1.52
N GLU A 300 -12.96 18.66 -1.55
CA GLU A 300 -12.18 19.02 -0.35
C GLU A 300 -12.79 20.25 0.35
N GLU A 301 -13.09 21.30 -0.40
CA GLU A 301 -13.70 22.51 0.12
C GLU A 301 -15.08 22.24 0.75
N ALA A 302 -15.92 21.46 0.08
CA ALA A 302 -17.23 21.09 0.58
C ALA A 302 -17.14 20.25 1.87
N VAL A 303 -16.27 19.23 1.91
CA VAL A 303 -16.10 18.38 3.10
C VAL A 303 -15.53 19.18 4.28
N TYR A 304 -14.56 20.04 4.03
CA TYR A 304 -14.04 20.91 5.08
C TYR A 304 -15.12 21.85 5.63
N LYS A 305 -15.91 22.46 4.75
CA LYS A 305 -17.02 23.37 5.12
C LYS A 305 -18.05 22.69 6.04
N TYR A 306 -18.43 21.45 5.74
CA TYR A 306 -19.53 20.78 6.45
C TYR A 306 -19.08 19.87 7.61
N LYS A 307 -17.83 19.38 7.60
CA LYS A 307 -17.32 18.42 8.60
C LYS A 307 -16.00 18.81 9.25
N GLY A 308 -15.28 19.80 8.71
CA GLY A 308 -13.95 20.14 9.20
C GLY A 308 -12.93 19.00 9.03
N LEU A 309 -13.16 18.08 8.09
CA LEU A 309 -12.27 16.95 7.83
C LEU A 309 -11.30 17.29 6.71
N PHE A 310 -10.07 16.78 6.87
CA PHE A 310 -9.01 16.88 5.87
C PHE A 310 -8.94 15.61 5.02
N PRO A 311 -8.50 15.72 3.75
CA PRO A 311 -8.22 14.57 2.92
C PRO A 311 -7.06 13.74 3.48
N ASN A 312 -7.13 12.43 3.27
CA ASN A 312 -6.04 11.49 3.54
C ASN A 312 -5.25 11.19 2.25
N VAL A 313 -4.25 10.32 2.35
CA VAL A 313 -3.36 9.95 1.23
C VAL A 313 -4.12 9.45 -0.01
N ASP A 314 -5.21 8.70 0.17
CA ASP A 314 -5.97 8.09 -0.93
C ASP A 314 -6.71 9.10 -1.81
N PHE A 315 -7.01 10.29 -1.26
CA PHE A 315 -7.87 11.25 -1.93
C PHE A 315 -7.23 11.83 -3.20
N TYR A 316 -6.02 12.38 -3.09
CA TYR A 316 -5.32 12.95 -4.24
C TYR A 316 -4.58 11.91 -5.09
N SER A 317 -4.23 10.74 -4.51
CA SER A 317 -3.69 9.61 -5.29
C SER A 317 -4.62 9.21 -6.42
N ALA A 318 -5.95 9.22 -6.20
CA ALA A 318 -6.93 8.91 -7.24
C ALA A 318 -6.80 9.82 -8.46
N SER A 319 -6.64 11.14 -8.25
CA SER A 319 -6.44 12.12 -9.34
C SER A 319 -5.09 11.96 -10.03
N VAL A 320 -4.04 11.64 -9.27
CA VAL A 320 -2.70 11.35 -9.80
C VAL A 320 -2.75 10.14 -10.72
N TYR A 321 -3.30 9.03 -10.25
CA TYR A 321 -3.37 7.79 -11.03
C TYR A 321 -4.24 7.92 -12.28
N ALA A 322 -5.36 8.65 -12.20
CA ALA A 322 -6.19 8.93 -13.37
C ALA A 322 -5.42 9.72 -14.45
N ASN A 323 -4.62 10.73 -14.04
CA ASN A 323 -3.76 11.49 -14.95
C ASN A 323 -2.58 10.69 -15.49
N LEU A 324 -2.12 9.66 -14.77
CA LEU A 324 -1.12 8.71 -15.26
C LEU A 324 -1.72 7.62 -16.15
N GLY A 325 -3.03 7.63 -16.40
CA GLY A 325 -3.71 6.63 -17.24
C GLY A 325 -3.80 5.25 -16.62
N ILE A 326 -3.66 5.15 -15.30
CA ILE A 326 -3.73 3.89 -14.56
C ILE A 326 -5.20 3.49 -14.39
N PRO A 327 -5.60 2.25 -14.74
CA PRO A 327 -6.96 1.75 -14.49
C PRO A 327 -7.33 1.76 -13.00
N ASP A 328 -8.57 2.13 -12.68
CA ASP A 328 -9.03 2.32 -11.29
C ASP A 328 -8.85 1.06 -10.43
N ASP A 329 -9.03 -0.13 -11.00
CA ASP A 329 -8.89 -1.42 -10.30
C ASP A 329 -7.42 -1.82 -10.03
N LEU A 330 -6.46 -1.05 -10.55
CA LEU A 330 -5.04 -1.18 -10.23
C LEU A 330 -4.58 -0.24 -9.09
N PHE A 331 -5.39 0.70 -8.62
CA PHE A 331 -4.97 1.68 -7.62
C PHE A 331 -4.44 1.03 -6.34
N ILE A 332 -5.11 -0.02 -5.86
CA ILE A 332 -4.63 -0.80 -4.70
C ILE A 332 -3.31 -1.52 -5.01
N ASN A 333 -3.11 -1.93 -6.26
CA ASN A 333 -1.87 -2.57 -6.68
C ASN A 333 -0.69 -1.58 -6.65
N ILE A 334 -0.91 -0.31 -7.03
CA ILE A 334 0.11 0.74 -6.91
C ILE A 334 0.53 0.90 -5.45
N PHE A 335 -0.45 0.96 -4.55
CA PHE A 335 -0.20 0.98 -3.12
C PHE A 335 0.66 -0.22 -2.68
N ALA A 336 0.37 -1.44 -3.17
CA ALA A 336 1.13 -2.64 -2.86
C ALA A 336 2.56 -2.60 -3.43
N ILE A 337 2.75 -2.07 -4.65
CA ILE A 337 4.07 -1.89 -5.30
C ILE A 337 4.99 -1.01 -4.45
N SER A 338 4.44 0.01 -3.82
CA SER A 338 5.18 0.86 -2.89
C SER A 338 5.40 0.16 -1.54
N ARG A 339 4.31 -0.29 -0.92
CA ARG A 339 4.29 -0.76 0.47
C ARG A 339 5.06 -2.07 0.69
N ILE A 340 5.38 -2.82 -0.36
CA ILE A 340 6.22 -4.02 -0.24
C ILE A 340 7.58 -3.72 0.40
N SER A 341 8.14 -2.53 0.18
CA SER A 341 9.39 -2.09 0.82
C SER A 341 9.23 -1.99 2.34
N GLY A 342 8.17 -1.33 2.82
CA GLY A 342 7.84 -1.26 4.24
C GLY A 342 7.50 -2.61 4.84
N TRP A 343 6.65 -3.42 4.18
CA TRP A 343 6.30 -4.76 4.68
C TRP A 343 7.53 -5.63 4.89
N THR A 344 8.43 -5.67 3.90
CA THR A 344 9.62 -6.50 3.99
C THR A 344 10.60 -6.01 5.06
N ALA A 345 10.76 -4.70 5.22
CA ALA A 345 11.52 -4.12 6.32
C ALA A 345 10.95 -4.54 7.69
N HIS A 346 9.64 -4.41 7.89
CA HIS A 346 8.97 -4.82 9.13
C HIS A 346 9.02 -6.33 9.39
N ILE A 347 8.98 -7.17 8.35
CA ILE A 347 9.13 -8.63 8.47
C ILE A 347 10.55 -8.96 8.93
N ILE A 348 11.57 -8.34 8.33
CA ILE A 348 12.98 -8.55 8.69
C ILE A 348 13.22 -8.12 10.14
N GLU A 349 12.77 -6.93 10.53
CA GLU A 349 12.88 -6.45 11.92
C GLU A 349 12.18 -7.40 12.91
N GLN A 350 11.03 -7.98 12.52
CA GLN A 350 10.33 -8.97 13.35
C GLN A 350 11.12 -10.27 13.50
N TYR A 351 11.79 -10.76 12.45
CA TYR A 351 12.63 -11.95 12.54
C TYR A 351 13.84 -11.76 13.44
N GLU A 352 14.46 -10.57 13.42
CA GLU A 352 15.65 -10.24 14.22
C GLU A 352 15.38 -10.20 15.73
N ASN A 353 14.24 -9.65 16.12
CA ASN A 353 13.81 -9.52 17.51
C ASN A 353 12.45 -10.19 17.73
N ASN A 354 12.37 -11.48 17.40
CA ASN A 354 11.08 -12.16 17.35
C ASN A 354 10.48 -12.47 18.72
N ARG A 355 9.23 -12.08 18.85
CA ARG A 355 8.33 -12.57 19.90
C ARG A 355 6.96 -12.85 19.29
N LEU A 356 6.40 -14.03 19.56
CA LEU A 356 5.08 -14.42 19.05
C LEU A 356 4.01 -13.41 19.49
N ILE A 357 3.30 -12.84 18.52
CA ILE A 357 2.17 -11.93 18.74
C ILE A 357 0.91 -12.79 18.94
N ARG A 358 0.40 -12.84 20.19
CA ARG A 358 -0.73 -13.69 20.55
C ARG A 358 -1.58 -13.01 21.61
N PRO A 359 -2.49 -12.09 21.25
CA PRO A 359 -3.44 -11.48 22.17
C PRO A 359 -4.46 -12.51 22.69
N ARG A 360 -5.22 -12.13 23.71
CA ARG A 360 -6.32 -12.93 24.30
C ARG A 360 -7.66 -12.31 23.95
N ALA A 361 -8.68 -13.17 23.84
CA ALA A 361 -10.06 -12.72 23.75
C ALA A 361 -10.73 -12.73 25.12
N PHE A 362 -11.68 -11.83 25.34
CA PHE A 362 -12.66 -11.91 26.42
C PHE A 362 -13.85 -12.74 25.91
N TYR A 363 -14.06 -13.89 26.54
CA TYR A 363 -15.14 -14.80 26.13
C TYR A 363 -16.48 -14.27 26.61
N VAL A 364 -17.42 -14.09 25.69
CA VAL A 364 -18.79 -13.58 25.94
C VAL A 364 -19.89 -14.63 25.73
N GLY A 365 -19.52 -15.84 25.33
CA GLY A 365 -20.46 -16.94 25.14
C GLY A 365 -20.83 -17.58 26.48
N GLU A 366 -21.82 -18.45 26.46
CA GLU A 366 -22.23 -19.26 27.65
C GLU A 366 -21.13 -20.25 28.01
N ALA A 367 -20.66 -20.18 29.23
CA ALA A 367 -19.65 -21.09 29.78
C ALA A 367 -20.28 -22.23 30.56
N GLY A 368 -19.55 -23.35 30.66
CA GLY A 368 -19.96 -24.48 31.50
C GLY A 368 -21.09 -25.33 30.92
N ARG A 369 -21.39 -25.21 29.62
CA ARG A 369 -22.36 -26.09 28.95
C ARG A 369 -21.96 -27.54 29.10
N LYS A 370 -22.90 -28.40 29.47
CA LYS A 370 -22.67 -29.85 29.50
C LYS A 370 -22.75 -30.41 28.08
N TYR A 371 -21.81 -31.30 27.76
CA TYR A 371 -21.91 -32.07 26.53
C TYR A 371 -23.11 -33.03 26.61
N VAL A 372 -23.95 -32.98 25.60
CA VAL A 372 -25.07 -33.89 25.42
C VAL A 372 -24.75 -34.76 24.19
N PRO A 373 -24.72 -36.10 24.29
CA PRO A 373 -24.54 -36.99 23.16
C PRO A 373 -25.58 -36.74 22.07
N ILE A 374 -25.17 -36.95 20.78
CA ILE A 374 -26.03 -36.61 19.65
C ILE A 374 -27.41 -37.27 19.71
N ASP A 375 -27.50 -38.52 20.17
CA ASP A 375 -28.73 -39.30 20.28
C ASP A 375 -29.69 -38.79 21.38
N GLN A 376 -29.21 -37.86 22.22
CA GLN A 376 -29.97 -37.24 23.33
C GLN A 376 -30.29 -35.76 23.05
N ARG A 377 -29.89 -35.23 21.87
CA ARG A 377 -30.24 -33.88 21.41
C ARG A 377 -31.57 -33.99 20.71
N GLY A 378 -32.58 -33.28 21.14
CA GLY A 378 -33.85 -33.19 20.42
C GLY A 378 -33.66 -32.71 18.96
N ASP A 379 -34.64 -33.01 18.09
CA ASP A 379 -34.69 -32.55 16.70
C ASP A 379 -34.85 -31.02 16.60
#